data_ddf5c5a155a9cb39dea162d49d27a82b
#
_entry.id   ddf5c5a155a9cb39dea162d49d27a82b
#
_cell.length_a   1.000
_cell.length_b   1.000
_cell.length_c   1.000
_cell.angle_alpha   90.00
_cell.angle_beta   90.00
_cell.angle_gamma   90.00
#
_symmetry.space_group_name_H-M   'P 1'
#
loop_
_entity.id
_entity.type
_entity.pdbx_description
1 polymer ?
#
loop_
_entity_poly.entity_id
_entity_poly.type
_entity_poly.pdbx_seq_one_letter_code
_entity_poly.pdbx_strand_id
1 'polypeptide(L)'
;MAEAIYTGMGKEQIESTLNKAIAGKIKFLYVSPERLASEQFRARLKQMHLSMLAVDEAHCISQWGYDFRPSYLRIAEIRENFRQIPVLALTATATPRVAEDIQQQLKFEIPHVLSFTFRTT
;
A
#
# COMPACT_ATOMS: atom_id res chain seq x y z
N MET A 1 -11.60 13.99 2.02
CA MET A 1 -11.60 13.45 3.40
C MET A 1 -10.67 12.26 3.49
N ALA A 2 -9.92 12.16 4.55
CA ALA A 2 -9.00 11.05 4.79
C ALA A 2 -9.49 10.23 5.99
N GLU A 3 -9.38 8.93 5.91
CA GLU A 3 -9.75 8.00 6.97
C GLU A 3 -8.68 6.93 7.10
N ALA A 4 -8.62 6.28 8.25
CA ALA A 4 -7.65 5.22 8.52
C ALA A 4 -8.32 4.01 9.13
N ILE A 5 -7.83 2.83 8.77
CA ILE A 5 -8.19 1.57 9.42
C ILE A 5 -6.94 1.05 10.11
N TYR A 6 -6.99 0.96 11.42
CA TYR A 6 -5.83 0.64 12.25
C TYR A 6 -6.15 -0.47 13.25
N THR A 7 -5.12 -1.04 13.84
CA THR A 7 -5.24 -2.08 14.85
C THR A 7 -5.98 -1.53 16.07
N GLY A 8 -6.99 -2.27 16.55
CA GLY A 8 -7.79 -1.86 17.69
C GLY A 8 -9.11 -1.18 17.35
N MET A 9 -9.33 -0.85 16.07
CA MET A 9 -10.64 -0.34 15.66
C MET A 9 -11.74 -1.37 15.87
N GLY A 10 -12.90 -0.89 16.32
CA GLY A 10 -14.07 -1.74 16.44
C GLY A 10 -14.62 -2.17 15.08
N LYS A 11 -15.27 -3.33 15.05
CA LYS A 11 -15.79 -3.90 13.80
C LYS A 11 -16.78 -2.97 13.11
N GLU A 12 -17.67 -2.34 13.87
CA GLU A 12 -18.66 -1.42 13.31
C GLU A 12 -18.00 -0.19 12.68
N GLN A 13 -16.95 0.31 13.30
CA GLN A 13 -16.22 1.45 12.80
C GLN A 13 -15.50 1.12 11.49
N ILE A 14 -14.92 -0.08 11.41
CA ILE A 14 -14.27 -0.56 10.19
C ILE A 14 -15.31 -0.68 9.07
N GLU A 15 -16.45 -1.27 9.33
CA GLU A 15 -17.52 -1.42 8.35
C GLU A 15 -18.02 -0.06 7.86
N SER A 16 -18.21 0.90 8.77
CA SER A 16 -18.62 2.25 8.40
C SER A 16 -17.61 2.90 7.46
N THR A 17 -16.32 2.79 7.78
CA THR A 17 -15.24 3.35 6.94
C THR A 17 -15.22 2.70 5.57
N LEU A 18 -15.34 1.38 5.50
CA LEU A 18 -15.37 0.66 4.23
C LEU A 18 -16.56 1.04 3.37
N ASN A 19 -17.74 1.20 3.98
CA ASN A 19 -18.92 1.62 3.26
C ASN A 19 -18.75 3.03 2.67
N LYS A 20 -18.14 3.95 3.41
CA LYS A 20 -17.84 5.29 2.90
C LYS A 20 -16.86 5.24 1.73
N ALA A 21 -15.85 4.37 1.81
CA ALA A 21 -14.87 4.22 0.74
C ALA A 21 -15.50 3.66 -0.53
N ILE A 22 -16.34 2.64 -0.39
CA ILE A 22 -17.05 2.05 -1.55
C ILE A 22 -17.98 3.09 -2.18
N ALA A 23 -18.61 3.92 -1.38
CA ALA A 23 -19.50 4.98 -1.87
C ALA A 23 -18.75 6.16 -2.47
N GLY A 24 -17.43 6.17 -2.46
CA GLY A 24 -16.63 7.25 -3.03
C GLY A 24 -16.55 8.50 -2.17
N LYS A 25 -16.87 8.41 -0.90
CA LYS A 25 -16.89 9.56 0.03
C LYS A 25 -15.54 9.82 0.69
N ILE A 26 -14.58 8.93 0.51
CA ILE A 26 -13.25 9.04 1.09
C ILE A 26 -12.24 9.22 -0.04
N LYS A 27 -11.36 10.21 0.07
CA LYS A 27 -10.30 10.44 -0.92
C LYS A 27 -9.02 9.69 -0.60
N PHE A 28 -8.70 9.53 0.67
CA PHE A 28 -7.50 8.84 1.12
C PHE A 28 -7.89 7.83 2.18
N LEU A 29 -7.57 6.57 1.95
CA LEU A 29 -7.78 5.51 2.93
C LEU A 29 -6.42 4.94 3.33
N TYR A 30 -6.07 5.06 4.60
CA TYR A 30 -4.83 4.52 5.16
C TYR A 30 -5.12 3.18 5.82
N VAL A 31 -4.37 2.16 5.42
CA VAL A 31 -4.61 0.79 5.88
C VAL A 31 -3.28 0.16 6.27
N SER A 32 -3.25 -0.53 7.40
CA SER A 32 -2.07 -1.31 7.77
C SER A 32 -1.96 -2.56 6.90
N PRO A 33 -0.74 -2.99 6.54
CA PRO A 33 -0.56 -4.20 5.70
C PRO A 33 -1.17 -5.46 6.32
N GLU A 34 -1.19 -5.56 7.65
CA GLU A 34 -1.76 -6.72 8.34
C GLU A 34 -3.24 -6.90 8.05
N ARG A 35 -3.95 -5.80 7.82
CA ARG A 35 -5.40 -5.85 7.51
C ARG A 35 -5.65 -6.54 6.17
N LEU A 36 -4.68 -6.53 5.28
CA LEU A 36 -4.80 -7.14 3.96
C LEU A 36 -4.81 -8.67 4.00
N ALA A 37 -4.51 -9.27 5.14
CA ALA A 37 -4.63 -10.73 5.31
C ALA A 37 -6.09 -11.19 5.35
N SER A 38 -7.02 -10.30 5.65
CA SER A 38 -8.44 -10.63 5.74
C SER A 38 -9.05 -10.73 4.34
N GLU A 39 -9.64 -11.88 4.03
CA GLU A 39 -10.34 -12.07 2.76
C GLU A 39 -11.57 -11.17 2.66
N GLN A 40 -12.24 -10.95 3.78
CA GLN A 40 -13.40 -10.06 3.82
C GLN A 40 -12.99 -8.63 3.46
N PHE A 41 -11.87 -8.18 4.00
CA PHE A 41 -11.36 -6.86 3.69
C PHE A 41 -10.97 -6.74 2.21
N ARG A 42 -10.29 -7.75 1.67
CA ARG A 42 -9.90 -7.74 0.25
C ARG A 42 -11.12 -7.72 -0.67
N ALA A 43 -12.17 -8.45 -0.32
CA ALA A 43 -13.41 -8.45 -1.09
C ALA A 43 -14.02 -7.05 -1.14
N ARG A 44 -13.99 -6.33 -0.02
CA ARG A 44 -14.49 -4.97 0.04
C ARG A 44 -13.62 -4.00 -0.77
N LEU A 45 -12.29 -4.19 -0.76
CA LEU A 45 -11.39 -3.39 -1.58
C LEU A 45 -11.73 -3.49 -3.07
N LYS A 46 -12.09 -4.66 -3.54
CA LYS A 46 -12.43 -4.86 -4.96
C LYS A 46 -13.67 -4.07 -5.37
N GLN A 47 -14.50 -3.69 -4.43
CA GLN A 47 -15.69 -2.87 -4.69
C GLN A 47 -15.37 -1.37 -4.72
N MET A 48 -14.18 -0.99 -4.32
CA MET A 48 -13.77 0.41 -4.31
C MET A 48 -13.24 0.84 -5.68
N HIS A 49 -13.46 2.09 -6.01
CA HIS A 49 -12.89 2.69 -7.21
C HIS A 49 -11.55 3.33 -6.84
N LEU A 50 -10.49 2.56 -6.95
CA LEU A 50 -9.15 3.02 -6.56
C LEU A 50 -8.48 3.72 -7.73
N SER A 51 -7.93 4.90 -7.48
CA SER A 51 -7.21 5.68 -8.49
C SER A 51 -5.70 5.50 -8.40
N MET A 52 -5.19 5.15 -7.23
CA MET A 52 -3.75 4.97 -7.01
C MET A 52 -3.53 4.11 -5.78
N LEU A 53 -2.46 3.34 -5.81
CA LEU A 53 -1.96 2.60 -4.65
C LEU A 53 -0.64 3.23 -4.21
N ALA A 54 -0.59 3.73 -2.98
CA ALA A 54 0.63 4.27 -2.40
C ALA A 54 1.13 3.35 -1.29
N VAL A 55 2.40 2.98 -1.36
CA VAL A 55 3.03 2.09 -0.39
C VAL A 55 4.11 2.86 0.35
N ASP A 56 3.86 3.17 1.61
CA ASP A 56 4.85 3.83 2.46
C ASP A 56 5.79 2.78 3.05
N GLU A 57 7.00 3.21 3.39
CA GLU A 57 8.03 2.30 3.91
C GLU A 57 8.20 1.08 2.98
N ALA A 58 8.23 1.32 1.69
CA ALA A 58 8.19 0.25 0.69
C ALA A 58 9.38 -0.72 0.77
N HIS A 59 10.50 -0.30 1.39
CA HIS A 59 11.64 -1.19 1.61
C HIS A 59 11.26 -2.43 2.41
N CYS A 60 10.19 -2.38 3.20
CA CYS A 60 9.73 -3.51 4.01
C CYS A 60 9.22 -4.69 3.17
N ILE A 61 8.96 -4.49 1.88
CA ILE A 61 8.53 -5.57 0.99
C ILE A 61 9.70 -6.41 0.46
N SER A 62 10.92 -5.92 0.65
CA SER A 62 12.12 -6.55 0.10
C SER A 62 12.87 -7.36 1.13
N GLN A 63 13.15 -8.61 0.81
CA GLN A 63 14.00 -9.46 1.65
C GLN A 63 15.47 -9.01 1.62
N TRP A 64 15.83 -8.18 0.66
CA TRP A 64 17.18 -7.62 0.55
C TRP A 64 17.34 -6.35 1.38
N GLY A 65 16.24 -5.83 1.93
CA GLY A 65 16.27 -4.67 2.81
C GLY A 65 16.56 -5.04 4.26
N TYR A 66 16.87 -4.04 5.06
CA TYR A 66 17.22 -4.25 6.46
C TYR A 66 16.01 -4.48 7.37
N ASP A 67 14.79 -4.21 6.89
CA ASP A 67 13.59 -4.25 7.71
C ASP A 67 12.44 -4.95 6.97
N PHE A 68 12.74 -6.14 6.43
CA PHE A 68 11.72 -6.91 5.74
C PHE A 68 10.59 -7.31 6.69
N ARG A 69 9.35 -7.06 6.25
CA ARG A 69 8.15 -7.42 6.99
C ARG A 69 7.25 -8.30 6.13
N PRO A 70 7.02 -9.55 6.52
CA PRO A 70 6.19 -10.47 5.71
C PRO A 70 4.80 -9.94 5.41
N SER A 71 4.20 -9.13 6.28
CA SER A 71 2.89 -8.53 6.04
C SER A 71 2.84 -7.70 4.76
N TYR A 72 3.98 -7.12 4.33
CA TYR A 72 4.06 -6.33 3.11
C TYR A 72 3.86 -7.18 1.85
N LEU A 73 4.08 -8.49 1.92
CA LEU A 73 3.81 -9.37 0.79
C LEU A 73 2.32 -9.41 0.44
N ARG A 74 1.45 -9.09 1.40
CA ARG A 74 0.02 -8.97 1.14
C ARG A 74 -0.29 -7.83 0.18
N ILE A 75 0.52 -6.79 0.21
CA ILE A 75 0.37 -5.66 -0.73
C ILE A 75 0.63 -6.13 -2.16
N ALA A 76 1.64 -6.98 -2.36
CA ALA A 76 1.92 -7.56 -3.67
C ALA A 76 0.74 -8.40 -4.17
N GLU A 77 0.08 -9.14 -3.28
CA GLU A 77 -1.11 -9.92 -3.64
C GLU A 77 -2.27 -9.01 -4.06
N ILE A 78 -2.49 -7.92 -3.33
CA ILE A 78 -3.54 -6.94 -3.67
C ILE A 78 -3.25 -6.28 -5.01
N ARG A 79 -1.99 -5.98 -5.29
CA ARG A 79 -1.57 -5.36 -6.55
C ARG A 79 -2.06 -6.14 -7.77
N GLU A 80 -2.14 -7.47 -7.67
CA GLU A 80 -2.64 -8.29 -8.76
C GLU A 80 -4.05 -7.93 -9.19
N ASN A 81 -4.89 -7.49 -8.25
CA ASN A 81 -6.27 -7.12 -8.54
C ASN A 81 -6.41 -5.69 -9.07
N PHE A 82 -5.33 -4.91 -9.03
CA PHE A 82 -5.34 -3.49 -9.40
C PHE A 82 -4.17 -3.15 -10.32
N ARG A 83 -3.90 -4.01 -11.31
CA ARG A 83 -2.75 -3.86 -12.21
C ARG A 83 -2.79 -2.60 -13.06
N GLN A 84 -3.98 -2.04 -13.27
CA GLN A 84 -4.17 -0.89 -14.16
C GLN A 84 -4.02 0.45 -13.47
N ILE A 85 -3.97 0.49 -12.13
CA ILE A 85 -3.81 1.74 -11.42
C ILE A 85 -2.34 2.07 -11.17
N PRO A 86 -1.97 3.36 -11.09
CA PRO A 86 -0.62 3.74 -10.74
C PRO A 86 -0.24 3.30 -9.33
N VAL A 87 1.02 2.96 -9.15
CA VAL A 87 1.58 2.61 -7.85
C VAL A 87 2.69 3.58 -7.51
N LEU A 88 2.64 4.14 -6.32
CA LEU A 88 3.69 4.99 -5.78
C LEU A 88 4.31 4.28 -4.58
N ALA A 89 5.59 3.97 -4.66
CA ALA A 89 6.33 3.37 -3.56
C ALA A 89 7.28 4.40 -2.96
N LEU A 90 7.20 4.59 -1.66
CA LEU A 90 7.94 5.60 -0.92
C LEU A 90 8.85 4.93 0.12
N THR A 91 10.13 5.30 0.11
CA THR A 91 11.06 4.85 1.13
C THR A 91 12.22 5.84 1.24
N ALA A 92 12.72 6.03 2.46
CA ALA A 92 13.88 6.88 2.72
C ALA A 92 15.21 6.12 2.56
N THR A 93 15.15 4.79 2.54
CA THR A 93 16.34 3.95 2.61
C THR A 93 16.26 2.78 1.63
N ALA A 94 16.58 3.03 0.37
CA ALA A 94 16.61 1.96 -0.62
C ALA A 94 17.94 1.98 -1.35
N THR A 95 18.67 0.86 -1.28
CA THR A 95 19.80 0.61 -2.18
C THR A 95 19.26 0.34 -3.59
N PRO A 96 20.10 0.41 -4.63
CA PRO A 96 19.63 0.06 -5.98
C PRO A 96 19.00 -1.33 -6.06
N ARG A 97 19.57 -2.31 -5.33
CA ARG A 97 19.03 -3.67 -5.32
C ARG A 97 17.64 -3.74 -4.67
N VAL A 98 17.47 -3.02 -3.56
CA VAL A 98 16.17 -2.95 -2.88
C VAL A 98 15.16 -2.22 -3.76
N ALA A 99 15.55 -1.13 -4.39
CA ALA A 99 14.67 -0.38 -5.28
C ALA A 99 14.19 -1.24 -6.44
N GLU A 100 15.08 -2.04 -7.03
CA GLU A 100 14.71 -2.96 -8.09
C GLU A 100 13.73 -4.02 -7.60
N ASP A 101 14.01 -4.60 -6.42
CA ASP A 101 13.13 -5.62 -5.84
C ASP A 101 11.74 -5.08 -5.51
N ILE A 102 11.67 -3.85 -5.00
CA ILE A 102 10.38 -3.18 -4.74
C ILE A 102 9.55 -3.13 -6.02
N GLN A 103 10.17 -2.71 -7.11
CA GLN A 103 9.48 -2.59 -8.40
C GLN A 103 9.02 -3.96 -8.92
N GLN A 104 9.83 -4.98 -8.74
CA GLN A 104 9.46 -6.34 -9.12
C GLN A 104 8.30 -6.87 -8.26
N GLN A 105 8.36 -6.68 -6.96
CA GLN A 105 7.32 -7.16 -6.05
C GLN A 105 5.99 -6.47 -6.31
N LEU A 106 6.02 -5.18 -6.61
CA LEU A 106 4.82 -4.39 -6.88
C LEU A 106 4.45 -4.38 -8.37
N LYS A 107 5.19 -5.11 -9.18
CA LYS A 107 4.91 -5.32 -10.61
C LYS A 107 4.77 -4.02 -11.39
N PHE A 108 5.79 -3.18 -11.27
CA PHE A 108 5.88 -1.98 -12.08
C PHE A 108 6.06 -2.40 -13.54
N GLU A 109 5.20 -1.90 -14.41
CA GLU A 109 5.29 -2.21 -15.84
C GLU A 109 6.42 -1.44 -16.49
N ILE A 110 6.62 -0.19 -16.07
CA ILE A 110 7.73 0.65 -16.53
C ILE A 110 8.53 1.03 -15.30
N PRO A 111 9.73 0.44 -15.11
CA PRO A 111 10.57 0.78 -13.97
C PRO A 111 10.95 2.25 -14.00
N HIS A 112 10.77 2.93 -12.88
CA HIS A 112 11.08 4.33 -12.76
C HIS A 112 11.42 4.68 -11.31
N VAL A 113 12.58 5.30 -11.09
CA VAL A 113 13.02 5.70 -9.77
C VAL A 113 13.28 7.20 -9.75
N LEU A 114 12.63 7.89 -8.81
CA LEU A 114 12.89 9.28 -8.50
C LEU A 114 13.53 9.36 -7.13
N SER A 115 14.64 10.09 -7.03
CA SER A 115 15.31 10.29 -5.75
C SER A 115 15.28 11.77 -5.40
N PHE A 116 14.90 12.06 -4.17
CA PHE A 116 14.89 13.41 -3.63
C PHE A 116 15.74 13.46 -2.37
N THR A 117 16.58 14.46 -2.28
CA THR A 117 17.37 14.71 -1.09
C THR A 117 16.94 16.04 -0.49
N PHE A 118 16.55 16.00 0.78
CA PHE A 118 16.20 17.20 1.52
C PHE A 118 17.36 17.55 2.45
N ARG A 119 17.79 18.80 2.39
CA ARG A 119 18.80 19.31 3.31
C ARG A 119 18.10 20.14 4.37
N THR A 120 18.29 19.78 5.63
CA THR A 120 17.92 20.61 6.76
C THR A 120 19.16 21.40 7.17
N THR A 121 19.05 22.69 7.16
CA THR A 121 20.09 23.57 7.68
C THR A 121 19.81 23.93 9.12
#